data_5f41fc80bbc927a6ef49b7475776bbaa
#
_entry.id   5f41fc80bbc927a6ef49b7475776bbaa
#
_cell.length_a   1.000
_cell.length_b   1.000
_cell.length_c   1.000
_cell.angle_alpha   90.00
_cell.angle_beta   90.00
_cell.angle_gamma   90.00
#
_symmetry.space_group_name_H-M   'P 1'
#
loop_
_entity.id
_entity.type
_entity.pdbx_description
1 polymer ?
#
loop_
_entity_poly.entity_id
_entity_poly.type
_entity_poly.pdbx_seq_one_letter_code
_entity_poly.pdbx_strand_id
1 'polypeptide(L)'
;MLETDSEMENTETKEKKEKRYGTLYIVSTPIGNDDDITIRALKVLKSVDIVVCEEPKIGARTLHKYNLSQKMELLNEQNEQVKTPQLVELLEKGKSLALICDGGTPVFADPGLLLVQACLKREIPVKVIPGVSSLMTAIVRSGFPIDQFLYAGFLSRKKEERILQLRRLSTEKRTVVLLETPYRLVPLLETAAQIMPERRAYIGCNLTMPFETHHYGTFKELYDKFKNTKFKGEFVICFDGSPTFTIEKDEKEDSGKDKNASFQRSAKPSFSKQKQKQNRNKETKFKDRKEKKRRR
;
A
#
# COMPACT_ATOMS: atom_id res chain seq x y z
N MET A 1 -28.60 75.10 10.66
CA MET A 1 -27.66 74.46 11.58
C MET A 1 -28.14 73.01 11.76
N LEU A 2 -27.57 72.14 11.02
CA LEU A 2 -27.77 70.70 11.16
C LEU A 2 -26.37 70.12 11.05
N GLU A 3 -25.80 69.71 12.18
CA GLU A 3 -24.56 68.96 12.30
C GLU A 3 -24.83 67.49 11.96
N THR A 4 -24.17 66.98 10.99
CA THR A 4 -24.19 65.57 10.64
C THR A 4 -22.90 64.91 11.17
N ASP A 5 -23.04 64.21 12.29
CA ASP A 5 -22.01 63.34 12.83
C ASP A 5 -21.82 62.14 11.89
N SER A 6 -20.66 62.08 11.25
CA SER A 6 -20.19 60.92 10.50
C SER A 6 -19.41 59.99 11.43
N GLU A 7 -20.07 58.97 11.92
CA GLU A 7 -19.41 57.84 12.59
C GLU A 7 -18.56 57.06 11.57
N MET A 8 -17.25 57.21 11.69
CA MET A 8 -16.32 56.33 11.00
C MET A 8 -16.27 54.98 11.74
N GLU A 9 -16.97 53.99 11.18
CA GLU A 9 -16.76 52.60 11.57
C GLU A 9 -15.36 52.15 11.18
N ASN A 10 -14.54 51.99 12.21
CA ASN A 10 -13.18 51.47 12.13
C ASN A 10 -13.24 49.92 12.03
N THR A 11 -13.41 49.40 10.82
CA THR A 11 -13.35 47.96 10.55
C THR A 11 -11.90 47.48 10.66
N GLU A 12 -11.49 47.14 11.87
CA GLU A 12 -10.27 46.37 12.09
C GLU A 12 -10.41 44.95 11.44
N THR A 13 -9.95 44.85 10.22
CA THR A 13 -9.67 43.55 9.58
C THR A 13 -8.55 42.85 10.34
N LYS A 14 -8.92 42.02 11.32
CA LYS A 14 -8.01 41.07 11.96
C LYS A 14 -7.50 40.12 10.89
N GLU A 15 -6.35 40.42 10.32
CA GLU A 15 -5.58 39.44 9.55
C GLU A 15 -5.39 38.18 10.41
N LYS A 16 -6.13 37.11 10.10
CA LYS A 16 -5.88 35.78 10.61
C LYS A 16 -4.50 35.42 10.11
N LYS A 17 -3.45 35.56 10.96
CA LYS A 17 -2.14 34.96 10.69
C LYS A 17 -2.38 33.50 10.38
N GLU A 18 -2.23 33.09 9.10
CA GLU A 18 -2.28 31.69 8.69
C GLU A 18 -1.25 30.92 9.54
N LYS A 19 -1.73 30.04 10.37
CA LYS A 19 -0.86 29.12 11.12
C LYS A 19 -0.13 28.26 10.10
N ARG A 20 1.15 28.52 9.90
CA ARG A 20 2.04 27.70 9.07
C ARG A 20 2.43 26.44 9.82
N TYR A 21 1.61 25.41 9.71
CA TYR A 21 1.95 24.09 10.20
C TYR A 21 3.11 23.48 9.39
N GLY A 22 3.91 22.63 10.04
CA GLY A 22 4.77 21.69 9.33
C GLY A 22 3.97 20.66 8.55
N THR A 23 4.65 19.77 7.85
CA THR A 23 4.00 18.69 7.08
C THR A 23 4.41 17.33 7.64
N LEU A 24 3.44 16.45 7.84
CA LEU A 24 3.68 15.03 8.09
C LEU A 24 3.80 14.31 6.73
N TYR A 25 4.96 13.71 6.48
CA TYR A 25 5.19 12.85 5.32
C TYR A 25 5.12 11.39 5.75
N ILE A 26 4.29 10.58 5.09
CA ILE A 26 4.28 9.13 5.21
C ILE A 26 5.14 8.60 4.09
N VAL A 27 6.33 8.06 4.41
CA VAL A 27 7.34 7.74 3.40
C VAL A 27 7.56 6.24 3.33
N SER A 28 7.25 5.65 2.18
CA SER A 28 7.54 4.24 1.93
C SER A 28 9.03 4.01 1.78
N THR A 29 9.53 2.95 2.41
CA THR A 29 10.92 2.50 2.38
C THR A 29 11.05 1.13 1.71
N PRO A 30 12.24 0.71 1.25
CA PRO A 30 12.43 -0.60 0.65
C PRO A 30 12.04 -1.76 1.57
N ILE A 31 11.58 -2.85 0.98
CA ILE A 31 11.22 -4.10 1.69
C ILE A 31 12.30 -5.17 1.64
N GLY A 32 13.41 -4.91 0.92
CA GLY A 32 14.50 -5.89 0.77
C GLY A 32 15.61 -5.39 -0.13
N ASN A 33 15.28 -4.77 -1.25
CA ASN A 33 16.24 -4.18 -2.19
C ASN A 33 16.34 -2.67 -1.98
N ASP A 34 17.52 -2.18 -1.61
CA ASP A 34 17.74 -0.76 -1.31
C ASP A 34 17.53 0.15 -2.53
N ASP A 35 17.67 -0.36 -3.74
CA ASP A 35 17.44 0.40 -4.98
C ASP A 35 15.96 0.70 -5.25
N ASP A 36 15.06 0.05 -4.53
CA ASP A 36 13.61 0.29 -4.64
C ASP A 36 13.15 1.59 -3.96
N ILE A 37 14.04 2.33 -3.32
CA ILE A 37 13.68 3.64 -2.76
C ILE A 37 13.39 4.64 -3.88
N THR A 38 12.33 5.44 -3.72
CA THR A 38 12.04 6.46 -4.72
C THR A 38 12.92 7.69 -4.53
N ILE A 39 13.29 8.34 -5.64
CA ILE A 39 14.02 9.62 -5.62
C ILE A 39 13.27 10.67 -4.78
N ARG A 40 11.92 10.64 -4.81
CA ARG A 40 11.10 11.56 -4.01
C ARG A 40 11.18 11.26 -2.52
N ALA A 41 11.23 9.98 -2.13
CA ALA A 41 11.46 9.59 -0.74
C ALA A 41 12.79 10.12 -0.22
N LEU A 42 13.89 9.95 -0.97
CA LEU A 42 15.20 10.47 -0.61
C LEU A 42 15.21 11.99 -0.44
N LYS A 43 14.59 12.74 -1.37
CA LYS A 43 14.47 14.20 -1.27
C LYS A 43 13.70 14.63 -0.03
N VAL A 44 12.60 13.95 0.30
CA VAL A 44 11.81 14.26 1.48
C VAL A 44 12.59 13.93 2.75
N LEU A 45 13.14 12.71 2.87
CA LEU A 45 13.94 12.30 4.02
C LEU A 45 15.12 13.24 4.30
N LYS A 46 15.73 13.79 3.25
CA LYS A 46 16.81 14.77 3.37
C LYS A 46 16.32 16.16 3.85
N SER A 47 15.08 16.52 3.56
CA SER A 47 14.57 17.88 3.81
C SER A 47 13.78 18.03 5.10
N VAL A 48 13.29 16.95 5.72
CA VAL A 48 12.52 17.02 6.95
C VAL A 48 13.38 17.31 8.17
N ASP A 49 12.78 17.93 9.20
CA ASP A 49 13.47 18.21 10.47
C ASP A 49 13.67 16.94 11.30
N ILE A 50 12.71 15.99 11.24
CA ILE A 50 12.68 14.79 12.08
C ILE A 50 12.19 13.61 11.28
N VAL A 51 12.84 12.46 11.44
CA VAL A 51 12.35 11.16 10.97
C VAL A 51 11.75 10.41 12.16
N VAL A 52 10.53 9.95 12.01
CA VAL A 52 9.81 9.14 12.99
C VAL A 52 9.87 7.68 12.53
N CYS A 53 10.32 6.76 13.39
CA CYS A 53 10.47 5.34 13.06
C CYS A 53 10.01 4.45 14.22
N GLU A 54 9.72 3.19 13.91
CA GLU A 54 9.28 2.21 14.90
C GLU A 54 10.46 1.65 15.69
N GLU A 55 11.54 1.27 15.02
CA GLU A 55 12.76 0.73 15.62
C GLU A 55 13.95 1.66 15.29
N PRO A 56 14.56 2.32 16.30
CA PRO A 56 15.63 3.28 16.07
C PRO A 56 16.85 2.71 15.33
N LYS A 57 17.19 1.44 15.59
CA LYS A 57 18.34 0.79 14.93
C LYS A 57 18.09 0.58 13.45
N ILE A 58 16.86 0.21 13.08
CA ILE A 58 16.48 0.00 11.68
C ILE A 58 16.34 1.34 10.97
N GLY A 59 15.68 2.33 11.60
CA GLY A 59 15.59 3.69 11.08
C GLY A 59 16.97 4.30 10.82
N ALA A 60 17.89 4.20 11.79
CA ALA A 60 19.27 4.69 11.63
C ALA A 60 20.01 3.97 10.48
N ARG A 61 19.86 2.63 10.37
CA ARG A 61 20.46 1.86 9.28
C ARG A 61 19.91 2.31 7.93
N THR A 62 18.59 2.50 7.82
CA THR A 62 17.94 2.98 6.61
C THR A 62 18.45 4.35 6.20
N LEU A 63 18.53 5.31 7.11
CA LEU A 63 19.08 6.63 6.82
C LEU A 63 20.55 6.56 6.40
N HIS A 64 21.37 5.79 7.12
CA HIS A 64 22.80 5.65 6.84
C HIS A 64 23.08 5.07 5.45
N LYS A 65 22.28 4.10 4.97
CA LYS A 65 22.41 3.52 3.63
C LYS A 65 22.35 4.59 2.52
N TYR A 66 21.58 5.64 2.74
CA TYR A 66 21.42 6.75 1.77
C TYR A 66 22.22 8.00 2.15
N ASN A 67 23.21 7.89 3.04
CA ASN A 67 24.01 9.01 3.54
C ASN A 67 23.15 10.15 4.11
N LEU A 68 22.10 9.81 4.84
CA LEU A 68 21.21 10.75 5.52
C LEU A 68 21.49 10.73 7.04
N SER A 69 21.37 11.92 7.68
CA SER A 69 21.63 12.09 9.10
C SER A 69 20.58 13.03 9.69
N GLN A 70 19.36 12.55 9.85
CA GLN A 70 18.25 13.29 10.43
C GLN A 70 18.08 12.97 11.92
N LYS A 71 17.56 13.94 12.67
CA LYS A 71 17.08 13.68 14.04
C LYS A 71 15.97 12.63 13.97
N MET A 72 15.98 11.65 14.88
CA MET A 72 14.97 10.60 14.95
C MET A 72 14.13 10.69 16.20
N GLU A 73 12.88 10.31 16.07
CA GLU A 73 11.92 10.11 17.17
C GLU A 73 11.28 8.74 17.04
N LEU A 74 11.00 8.11 18.18
CA LEU A 74 10.42 6.77 18.27
C LEU A 74 8.90 6.84 18.30
N LEU A 75 8.24 6.04 17.45
CA LEU A 75 6.80 5.81 17.47
C LEU A 75 6.53 4.32 17.23
N ASN A 76 6.09 3.60 18.26
CA ASN A 76 5.74 2.18 18.18
C ASN A 76 4.38 1.91 18.85
N GLU A 77 3.87 0.68 18.73
CA GLU A 77 2.56 0.30 19.29
C GLU A 77 2.44 0.63 20.80
N GLN A 78 3.52 0.54 21.56
CA GLN A 78 3.51 0.74 23.02
C GLN A 78 3.42 2.21 23.40
N ASN A 79 4.01 3.12 22.61
CA ASN A 79 4.10 4.53 22.96
C ASN A 79 3.20 5.45 22.10
N GLU A 80 2.51 4.93 21.08
CA GLU A 80 1.79 5.72 20.08
C GLU A 80 0.79 6.71 20.72
N GLN A 81 0.07 6.28 21.74
CA GLN A 81 -0.90 7.14 22.44
C GLN A 81 -0.24 8.35 23.12
N VAL A 82 0.91 8.14 23.77
CA VAL A 82 1.63 9.18 24.50
C VAL A 82 2.48 10.04 23.55
N LYS A 83 3.05 9.43 22.52
CA LYS A 83 3.96 10.09 21.59
C LYS A 83 3.24 10.94 20.53
N THR A 84 2.07 10.52 20.10
CA THR A 84 1.29 11.24 19.08
C THR A 84 1.07 12.72 19.43
N PRO A 85 0.60 13.12 20.65
CA PRO A 85 0.44 14.53 20.99
C PRO A 85 1.75 15.33 20.90
N GLN A 86 2.89 14.75 21.27
CA GLN A 86 4.20 15.42 21.21
C GLN A 86 4.64 15.67 19.75
N LEU A 87 4.40 14.69 18.85
CA LEU A 87 4.72 14.83 17.44
C LEU A 87 3.82 15.86 16.75
N VAL A 88 2.54 15.89 17.13
CA VAL A 88 1.58 16.91 16.65
C VAL A 88 2.03 18.31 17.09
N GLU A 89 2.48 18.50 18.32
CA GLU A 89 2.99 19.79 18.81
C GLU A 89 4.20 20.27 17.98
N LEU A 90 5.09 19.36 17.58
CA LEU A 90 6.22 19.69 16.70
C LEU A 90 5.74 20.17 15.32
N LEU A 91 4.73 19.52 14.75
CA LEU A 91 4.10 19.92 13.48
C LEU A 91 3.41 21.29 13.62
N GLU A 92 2.73 21.55 14.72
CA GLU A 92 2.10 22.85 15.02
C GLU A 92 3.12 23.99 15.17
N LYS A 93 4.34 23.65 15.60
CA LYS A 93 5.48 24.57 15.66
C LYS A 93 6.19 24.77 14.29
N GLY A 94 5.63 24.21 13.22
CA GLY A 94 6.14 24.34 11.85
C GLY A 94 7.24 23.34 11.48
N LYS A 95 7.55 22.34 12.35
CA LYS A 95 8.51 21.29 12.03
C LYS A 95 7.92 20.27 11.07
N SER A 96 8.70 19.87 10.06
CA SER A 96 8.32 18.79 9.13
C SER A 96 8.80 17.43 9.63
N LEU A 97 7.94 16.45 9.58
CA LEU A 97 8.20 15.09 10.03
C LEU A 97 8.03 14.08 8.89
N ALA A 98 8.90 13.07 8.84
CA ALA A 98 8.73 11.91 7.96
C ALA A 98 8.53 10.64 8.81
N LEU A 99 7.36 10.01 8.70
CA LEU A 99 7.11 8.70 9.29
C LEU A 99 7.59 7.63 8.30
N ILE A 100 8.47 6.75 8.76
CA ILE A 100 8.94 5.54 8.09
C ILE A 100 8.65 4.31 8.95
N CYS A 101 8.57 3.14 8.34
CA CYS A 101 8.54 1.83 9.01
C CYS A 101 9.77 1.01 8.64
N ASP A 102 9.86 -0.18 9.19
CA ASP A 102 11.00 -1.08 8.97
C ASP A 102 11.13 -1.52 7.51
N GLY A 103 10.01 -1.54 6.77
CA GLY A 103 9.99 -1.79 5.33
C GLY A 103 8.60 -1.66 4.73
N GLY A 104 8.49 -1.04 3.56
CA GLY A 104 7.23 -0.81 2.87
C GLY A 104 6.57 0.52 3.22
N THR A 105 5.25 0.56 3.22
CA THR A 105 4.45 1.77 3.46
C THR A 105 3.98 1.81 4.91
N PRO A 106 4.36 2.86 5.70
CA PRO A 106 3.94 3.00 7.08
C PRO A 106 2.41 2.99 7.25
N VAL A 107 1.95 2.70 8.49
CA VAL A 107 0.52 2.59 8.85
C VAL A 107 -0.15 1.31 8.32
N PHE A 108 0.47 0.63 7.39
CA PHE A 108 -0.04 -0.62 6.82
C PHE A 108 0.45 -1.81 7.66
N ALA A 109 -0.22 -2.12 8.76
CA ALA A 109 0.19 -3.07 9.81
C ALA A 109 1.33 -2.57 10.71
N ASP A 110 1.63 -1.28 10.66
CA ASP A 110 2.63 -0.58 11.46
C ASP A 110 1.98 0.56 12.27
N PRO A 111 2.63 1.08 13.32
CA PRO A 111 2.13 2.23 14.07
C PRO A 111 2.09 3.51 13.21
N GLY A 112 1.29 4.49 13.64
CA GLY A 112 1.20 5.80 13.00
C GLY A 112 -0.22 6.21 12.60
N LEU A 113 -1.19 5.30 12.72
CA LEU A 113 -2.59 5.63 12.39
C LEU A 113 -3.12 6.74 13.28
N LEU A 114 -2.85 6.71 14.59
CA LEU A 114 -3.27 7.76 15.52
C LEU A 114 -2.64 9.11 15.18
N LEU A 115 -1.38 9.12 14.76
CA LEU A 115 -0.70 10.34 14.33
C LEU A 115 -1.34 10.93 13.07
N VAL A 116 -1.63 10.11 12.07
CA VAL A 116 -2.32 10.53 10.84
C VAL A 116 -3.69 11.10 11.17
N GLN A 117 -4.49 10.40 11.98
CA GLN A 117 -5.83 10.86 12.40
C GLN A 117 -5.77 12.17 13.19
N ALA A 118 -4.79 12.31 14.09
CA ALA A 118 -4.60 13.53 14.86
C ALA A 118 -4.19 14.73 13.98
N CYS A 119 -3.37 14.52 12.96
CA CYS A 119 -3.01 15.55 11.98
C CYS A 119 -4.23 15.98 11.15
N LEU A 120 -4.97 15.02 10.60
CA LEU A 120 -6.15 15.31 9.78
C LEU A 120 -7.21 16.09 10.59
N LYS A 121 -7.46 15.71 11.85
CA LYS A 121 -8.39 16.42 12.74
C LYS A 121 -8.00 17.87 13.00
N ARG A 122 -6.70 18.20 12.91
CA ARG A 122 -6.14 19.54 13.15
C ARG A 122 -5.81 20.31 11.87
N GLU A 123 -6.18 19.75 10.71
CA GLU A 123 -5.86 20.32 9.40
C GLU A 123 -4.36 20.50 9.15
N ILE A 124 -3.52 19.69 9.85
CA ILE A 124 -2.09 19.64 9.59
C ILE A 124 -1.86 18.89 8.27
N PRO A 125 -1.07 19.44 7.33
CA PRO A 125 -0.83 18.79 6.05
C PRO A 125 -0.21 17.39 6.19
N VAL A 126 -0.85 16.37 5.59
CA VAL A 126 -0.34 15.01 5.49
C VAL A 126 -0.07 14.68 4.04
N LYS A 127 1.15 14.24 3.70
CA LYS A 127 1.56 13.88 2.34
C LYS A 127 2.09 12.46 2.30
N VAL A 128 1.49 11.60 1.48
CA VAL A 128 2.00 10.25 1.25
C VAL A 128 3.02 10.27 0.12
N ILE A 129 4.19 9.69 0.38
CA ILE A 129 5.25 9.46 -0.60
C ILE A 129 5.21 7.98 -0.95
N PRO A 130 4.54 7.59 -2.05
CA PRO A 130 4.37 6.20 -2.42
C PRO A 130 5.72 5.55 -2.79
N GLY A 131 5.77 4.27 -2.58
CA GLY A 131 6.94 3.44 -2.90
C GLY A 131 6.58 1.97 -2.91
N VAL A 132 7.46 1.15 -2.40
CA VAL A 132 7.35 -0.31 -2.38
C VAL A 132 6.26 -0.78 -1.41
N SER A 133 5.62 -1.88 -1.76
CA SER A 133 4.66 -2.57 -0.91
C SER A 133 4.79 -4.08 -1.11
N SER A 134 5.09 -4.81 -0.04
CA SER A 134 5.15 -6.28 -0.05
C SER A 134 3.81 -6.90 -0.47
N LEU A 135 2.69 -6.30 -0.04
CA LEU A 135 1.36 -6.71 -0.43
C LEU A 135 1.16 -6.63 -1.95
N MET A 136 1.48 -5.49 -2.58
CA MET A 136 1.31 -5.32 -4.03
C MET A 136 2.28 -6.21 -4.81
N THR A 137 3.51 -6.36 -4.33
CA THR A 137 4.50 -7.27 -4.95
C THR A 137 4.00 -8.71 -4.92
N ALA A 138 3.48 -9.17 -3.76
CA ALA A 138 2.99 -10.53 -3.61
C ALA A 138 1.73 -10.80 -4.44
N ILE A 139 0.74 -9.90 -4.41
CA ILE A 139 -0.53 -10.12 -5.10
C ILE A 139 -0.35 -10.15 -6.62
N VAL A 140 0.50 -9.28 -7.17
CA VAL A 140 0.86 -9.31 -8.60
C VAL A 140 1.59 -10.61 -8.95
N ARG A 141 2.51 -11.05 -8.08
CA ARG A 141 3.31 -12.27 -8.32
C ARG A 141 2.51 -13.56 -8.12
N SER A 142 1.41 -13.53 -7.34
CA SER A 142 0.58 -14.69 -7.07
C SER A 142 -0.07 -15.28 -8.34
N GLY A 143 -0.38 -14.43 -9.32
CA GLY A 143 -1.09 -14.83 -10.54
C GLY A 143 -2.59 -15.10 -10.32
N PHE A 144 -3.14 -14.77 -9.15
CA PHE A 144 -4.58 -14.87 -8.89
C PHE A 144 -5.34 -13.67 -9.44
N PRO A 145 -6.68 -13.75 -9.60
CA PRO A 145 -7.50 -12.59 -9.99
C PRO A 145 -7.36 -11.45 -8.99
N ILE A 146 -7.14 -10.23 -9.48
CA ILE A 146 -6.87 -9.06 -8.63
C ILE A 146 -7.80 -7.87 -8.89
N ASP A 147 -8.83 -8.05 -9.72
CA ASP A 147 -9.85 -7.00 -9.93
C ASP A 147 -10.50 -6.56 -8.62
N GLN A 148 -10.66 -7.52 -7.71
CA GLN A 148 -11.05 -7.32 -6.33
C GLN A 148 -10.26 -8.27 -5.44
N PHE A 149 -9.69 -7.76 -4.37
CA PHE A 149 -9.01 -8.58 -3.37
C PHE A 149 -9.32 -8.10 -1.96
N LEU A 150 -9.15 -8.98 -0.99
CA LEU A 150 -9.30 -8.69 0.43
C LEU A 150 -7.93 -8.71 1.10
N TYR A 151 -7.50 -7.59 1.66
CA TYR A 151 -6.38 -7.56 2.60
C TYR A 151 -6.91 -7.87 3.99
N ALA A 152 -6.52 -9.01 4.56
CA ALA A 152 -6.96 -9.45 5.87
C ALA A 152 -5.88 -9.28 6.97
N GLY A 153 -4.70 -8.79 6.62
CA GLY A 153 -3.63 -8.48 7.56
C GLY A 153 -3.06 -9.71 8.27
N PHE A 154 -2.69 -9.55 9.54
CA PHE A 154 -2.28 -10.65 10.41
C PHE A 154 -3.49 -11.29 11.07
N LEU A 155 -3.58 -12.61 11.01
CA LEU A 155 -4.60 -13.33 11.77
C LEU A 155 -4.21 -13.45 13.25
N SER A 156 -5.16 -13.80 14.11
CA SER A 156 -4.92 -13.92 15.55
C SER A 156 -3.84 -14.96 15.89
N ARG A 157 -3.03 -14.63 16.90
CA ARG A 157 -2.07 -15.58 17.49
C ARG A 157 -2.77 -16.74 18.21
N LYS A 158 -3.97 -16.50 18.76
CA LYS A 158 -4.76 -17.51 19.46
C LYS A 158 -5.36 -18.46 18.43
N LYS A 159 -5.18 -19.76 18.66
CA LYS A 159 -5.60 -20.82 17.73
C LYS A 159 -7.11 -20.78 17.44
N GLU A 160 -7.92 -20.62 18.46
CA GLU A 160 -9.38 -20.63 18.37
C GLU A 160 -9.89 -19.46 17.52
N GLU A 161 -9.38 -18.27 17.76
CA GLU A 161 -9.74 -17.06 16.99
C GLU A 161 -9.25 -17.18 15.54
N ARG A 162 -8.05 -17.69 15.31
CA ARG A 162 -7.51 -17.93 13.97
C ARG A 162 -8.36 -18.93 13.18
N ILE A 163 -8.84 -20.01 13.82
CA ILE A 163 -9.77 -20.95 13.20
C ILE A 163 -11.04 -20.24 12.74
N LEU A 164 -11.63 -19.40 13.58
CA LEU A 164 -12.84 -18.64 13.24
C LEU A 164 -12.58 -17.66 12.08
N GLN A 165 -11.46 -16.96 12.10
CA GLN A 165 -11.05 -16.05 11.02
C GLN A 165 -10.86 -16.81 9.70
N LEU A 166 -10.13 -17.94 9.71
CA LEU A 166 -9.90 -18.74 8.50
C LEU A 166 -11.21 -19.37 7.97
N ARG A 167 -12.12 -19.80 8.84
CA ARG A 167 -13.46 -20.26 8.41
C ARG A 167 -14.25 -19.17 7.70
N ARG A 168 -14.19 -17.91 8.17
CA ARG A 168 -14.80 -16.78 7.46
C ARG A 168 -14.13 -16.53 6.12
N LEU A 169 -12.81 -16.57 6.07
CA LEU A 169 -12.05 -16.36 4.83
C LEU A 169 -12.19 -17.53 3.85
N SER A 170 -12.55 -18.74 4.30
CA SER A 170 -12.75 -19.87 3.40
C SER A 170 -13.96 -19.71 2.48
N THR A 171 -14.90 -18.83 2.79
CA THR A 171 -16.05 -18.49 1.94
C THR A 171 -15.83 -17.23 1.10
N GLU A 172 -14.68 -16.55 1.26
CA GLU A 172 -14.37 -15.34 0.50
C GLU A 172 -14.18 -15.69 -0.98
N LYS A 173 -14.84 -14.92 -1.86
CA LYS A 173 -14.80 -15.12 -3.32
C LYS A 173 -13.67 -14.37 -4.01
N ARG A 174 -13.12 -13.36 -3.34
CA ARG A 174 -12.01 -12.57 -3.83
C ARG A 174 -10.68 -13.21 -3.44
N THR A 175 -9.62 -12.90 -4.13
CA THR A 175 -8.26 -13.21 -3.67
C THR A 175 -8.02 -12.57 -2.31
N VAL A 176 -7.50 -13.34 -1.37
CA VAL A 176 -7.18 -12.88 -0.01
C VAL A 176 -5.69 -12.75 0.17
N VAL A 177 -5.25 -11.68 0.82
CA VAL A 177 -3.85 -11.43 1.16
C VAL A 177 -3.70 -11.35 2.68
N LEU A 178 -2.75 -12.15 3.20
CA LEU A 178 -2.34 -12.17 4.61
C LEU A 178 -0.87 -11.76 4.73
N LEU A 179 -0.53 -11.10 5.81
CA LEU A 179 0.84 -10.96 6.27
C LEU A 179 1.13 -12.03 7.32
N GLU A 180 2.36 -12.55 7.35
CA GLU A 180 2.72 -13.54 8.35
C GLU A 180 4.22 -13.48 8.70
N THR A 181 4.54 -13.94 9.90
CA THR A 181 5.88 -13.98 10.45
C THR A 181 6.43 -15.42 10.46
N PRO A 182 7.75 -15.63 10.52
CA PRO A 182 8.35 -16.97 10.47
C PRO A 182 7.80 -17.94 11.53
N TYR A 183 7.60 -17.45 12.74
CA TYR A 183 7.15 -18.29 13.86
C TYR A 183 5.67 -18.68 13.79
N ARG A 184 4.90 -18.01 12.94
CA ARG A 184 3.44 -18.16 12.84
C ARG A 184 3.01 -18.83 11.54
N LEU A 185 3.91 -18.92 10.55
CA LEU A 185 3.60 -19.48 9.23
C LEU A 185 3.11 -20.93 9.33
N VAL A 186 3.87 -21.82 9.97
CA VAL A 186 3.48 -23.25 10.07
C VAL A 186 2.17 -23.45 10.82
N PRO A 187 1.93 -22.85 12.00
CA PRO A 187 0.62 -22.90 12.66
C PRO A 187 -0.56 -22.36 11.83
N LEU A 188 -0.31 -21.36 11.00
CA LEU A 188 -1.33 -20.83 10.09
C LEU A 188 -1.63 -21.82 8.97
N LEU A 189 -0.59 -22.35 8.31
CA LEU A 189 -0.74 -23.34 7.22
C LEU A 189 -1.40 -24.62 7.71
N GLU A 190 -1.07 -25.12 8.91
CA GLU A 190 -1.74 -26.24 9.53
C GLU A 190 -3.24 -26.01 9.65
N THR A 191 -3.62 -24.86 10.21
CA THR A 191 -5.03 -24.52 10.39
C THR A 191 -5.74 -24.35 9.04
N ALA A 192 -5.11 -23.71 8.07
CA ALA A 192 -5.67 -23.51 6.74
C ALA A 192 -5.82 -24.83 5.97
N ALA A 193 -4.85 -25.75 6.09
CA ALA A 193 -4.91 -27.08 5.49
C ALA A 193 -6.04 -27.95 6.07
N GLN A 194 -6.42 -27.74 7.33
CA GLN A 194 -7.56 -28.41 7.95
C GLN A 194 -8.92 -27.86 7.48
N ILE A 195 -9.02 -26.56 7.20
CA ILE A 195 -10.27 -25.86 6.86
C ILE A 195 -10.53 -25.85 5.35
N MET A 196 -9.51 -25.63 4.56
CA MET A 196 -9.59 -25.47 3.09
C MET A 196 -8.38 -26.11 2.40
N PRO A 197 -8.19 -27.44 2.53
CA PRO A 197 -6.98 -28.15 2.07
C PRO A 197 -6.67 -27.90 0.60
N GLU A 198 -7.68 -27.92 -0.27
CA GLU A 198 -7.53 -27.81 -1.73
C GLU A 198 -7.50 -26.36 -2.24
N ARG A 199 -7.61 -25.36 -1.34
CA ARG A 199 -7.54 -23.96 -1.75
C ARG A 199 -6.13 -23.65 -2.24
N ARG A 200 -6.03 -23.14 -3.49
CA ARG A 200 -4.77 -22.70 -4.06
C ARG A 200 -4.24 -21.48 -3.32
N ALA A 201 -2.97 -21.51 -2.98
CA ALA A 201 -2.29 -20.44 -2.31
C ALA A 201 -0.89 -20.19 -2.89
N TYR A 202 -0.40 -19.00 -2.65
CA TYR A 202 0.94 -18.54 -2.98
C TYR A 202 1.56 -17.96 -1.71
N ILE A 203 2.83 -18.27 -1.48
CA ILE A 203 3.63 -17.68 -0.40
C ILE A 203 4.85 -17.02 -1.03
N GLY A 204 4.92 -15.69 -0.93
CA GLY A 204 6.12 -14.91 -1.23
C GLY A 204 6.96 -14.75 0.02
N CYS A 205 8.23 -15.11 -0.06
CA CYS A 205 9.17 -15.04 1.05
C CYS A 205 10.33 -14.11 0.70
N ASN A 206 10.70 -13.18 1.59
CA ASN A 206 11.80 -12.23 1.43
C ASN A 206 11.75 -11.48 0.10
N LEU A 207 10.58 -10.98 -0.25
CA LEU A 207 10.34 -10.30 -1.52
C LEU A 207 11.32 -9.16 -1.75
N THR A 208 11.81 -9.03 -2.98
CA THR A 208 12.85 -8.12 -3.45
C THR A 208 14.28 -8.37 -2.93
N MET A 209 14.45 -9.29 -1.99
CA MET A 209 15.79 -9.67 -1.52
C MET A 209 16.48 -10.61 -2.54
N PRO A 210 17.83 -10.68 -2.57
CA PRO A 210 18.55 -11.59 -3.47
C PRO A 210 18.21 -13.08 -3.31
N PHE A 211 17.64 -13.44 -2.16
CA PHE A 211 17.19 -14.79 -1.81
C PHE A 211 15.68 -14.91 -1.67
N GLU A 212 14.93 -14.06 -2.40
CA GLU A 212 13.46 -14.19 -2.44
C GLU A 212 13.06 -15.55 -3.00
N THR A 213 11.98 -16.11 -2.46
CA THR A 213 11.44 -17.38 -2.92
C THR A 213 9.93 -17.33 -3.06
N HIS A 214 9.42 -18.14 -3.99
CA HIS A 214 8.01 -18.21 -4.33
C HIS A 214 7.52 -19.64 -4.23
N HIS A 215 6.42 -19.85 -3.52
CA HIS A 215 5.86 -21.17 -3.30
C HIS A 215 4.38 -21.16 -3.69
N TYR A 216 4.03 -22.08 -4.59
CA TYR A 216 2.68 -22.28 -5.09
C TYR A 216 2.21 -23.67 -4.73
N GLY A 217 0.95 -23.83 -4.48
CA GLY A 217 0.30 -25.10 -4.20
C GLY A 217 -1.03 -24.91 -3.50
N THR A 218 -1.64 -26.01 -3.08
CA THR A 218 -2.78 -26.00 -2.16
C THR A 218 -2.29 -25.76 -0.73
N PHE A 219 -3.17 -25.37 0.19
CA PHE A 219 -2.78 -25.22 1.59
C PHE A 219 -2.23 -26.53 2.19
N LYS A 220 -2.77 -27.68 1.76
CA LYS A 220 -2.25 -28.99 2.16
C LYS A 220 -0.81 -29.22 1.71
N GLU A 221 -0.52 -28.99 0.42
CA GLU A 221 0.82 -29.14 -0.15
C GLU A 221 1.82 -28.15 0.49
N LEU A 222 1.40 -26.90 0.69
CA LEU A 222 2.24 -25.90 1.34
C LEU A 222 2.52 -26.25 2.80
N TYR A 223 1.52 -26.72 3.54
CA TYR A 223 1.73 -27.21 4.91
C TYR A 223 2.71 -28.36 4.94
N ASP A 224 2.54 -29.37 4.09
CA ASP A 224 3.44 -30.51 4.01
C ASP A 224 4.89 -30.10 3.68
N LYS A 225 5.06 -29.11 2.81
CA LYS A 225 6.37 -28.55 2.47
C LYS A 225 7.02 -27.80 3.63
N PHE A 226 6.25 -27.01 4.38
CA PHE A 226 6.79 -26.10 5.41
C PHE A 226 6.86 -26.70 6.81
N LYS A 227 6.07 -27.72 7.15
CA LYS A 227 5.91 -28.27 8.53
C LYS A 227 7.22 -28.66 9.23
N ASN A 228 8.24 -29.07 8.46
CA ASN A 228 9.55 -29.49 8.99
C ASN A 228 10.67 -28.49 8.68
N THR A 229 10.35 -27.33 8.14
CA THR A 229 11.34 -26.35 7.70
C THR A 229 11.41 -25.18 8.67
N LYS A 230 12.61 -24.85 9.16
CA LYS A 230 12.84 -23.61 9.91
C LYS A 230 13.12 -22.49 8.93
N PHE A 231 12.13 -21.68 8.66
CA PHE A 231 12.29 -20.48 7.84
C PHE A 231 12.62 -19.25 8.70
N LYS A 232 13.49 -18.37 8.16
CA LYS A 232 13.70 -17.02 8.65
C LYS A 232 13.33 -16.08 7.51
N GLY A 233 12.48 -15.10 7.77
CA GLY A 233 12.13 -14.08 6.77
C GLY A 233 10.71 -13.54 6.91
N GLU A 234 10.37 -12.63 6.03
CA GLU A 234 9.05 -12.02 5.94
C GLU A 234 8.21 -12.77 4.90
N PHE A 235 6.94 -12.98 5.23
CA PHE A 235 6.02 -13.73 4.36
C PHE A 235 4.79 -12.92 4.00
N VAL A 236 4.41 -13.01 2.74
CA VAL A 236 3.08 -12.59 2.28
C VAL A 236 2.41 -13.81 1.67
N ILE A 237 1.21 -14.10 2.14
CA ILE A 237 0.40 -15.23 1.67
C ILE A 237 -0.76 -14.67 0.86
N CYS A 238 -0.90 -15.14 -0.37
CA CYS A 238 -2.11 -14.91 -1.16
C CYS A 238 -2.82 -16.23 -1.37
N PHE A 239 -4.13 -16.26 -1.31
CA PHE A 239 -4.88 -17.43 -1.73
C PHE A 239 -6.08 -17.04 -2.58
N ASP A 240 -6.39 -17.91 -3.52
CA ASP A 240 -7.42 -17.71 -4.51
C ASP A 240 -8.81 -17.60 -3.85
N GLY A 241 -9.73 -16.96 -4.50
CA GLY A 241 -11.11 -16.87 -4.07
C GLY A 241 -11.77 -18.25 -3.94
N SER A 242 -12.84 -18.35 -3.16
CA SER A 242 -13.65 -19.56 -3.12
C SER A 242 -14.18 -19.87 -4.53
N PRO A 243 -14.02 -21.10 -5.05
CA PRO A 243 -14.62 -21.45 -6.32
C PRO A 243 -16.12 -21.14 -6.23
N THR A 244 -16.60 -20.32 -7.14
CA THR A 244 -18.04 -20.17 -7.33
C THR A 244 -18.57 -21.56 -7.69
N PHE A 245 -19.55 -22.06 -6.95
CA PHE A 245 -20.37 -23.12 -7.44
C PHE A 245 -20.96 -22.63 -8.76
N THR A 246 -20.42 -23.08 -9.87
CA THR A 246 -21.10 -23.01 -11.14
C THR A 246 -22.30 -23.92 -10.92
N ILE A 247 -23.49 -23.35 -10.77
CA ILE A 247 -24.72 -24.11 -10.94
C ILE A 247 -24.61 -24.58 -12.39
N GLU A 248 -24.26 -25.85 -12.58
CA GLU A 248 -24.46 -26.50 -13.87
C GLU A 248 -25.93 -26.27 -14.18
N LYS A 249 -26.20 -25.42 -15.17
CA LYS A 249 -27.53 -25.35 -15.75
C LYS A 249 -27.75 -26.72 -16.35
N ASP A 250 -28.59 -27.51 -15.71
CA ASP A 250 -29.22 -28.65 -16.33
C ASP A 250 -29.79 -28.14 -17.67
N GLU A 251 -29.07 -28.37 -18.75
CA GLU A 251 -29.61 -28.23 -20.10
C GLU A 251 -30.66 -29.34 -20.28
N LYS A 252 -31.86 -29.10 -19.76
CA LYS A 252 -33.03 -29.76 -20.27
C LYS A 252 -33.26 -29.20 -21.66
N GLU A 253 -32.96 -30.03 -22.65
CA GLU A 253 -33.44 -29.87 -24.02
C GLU A 253 -34.94 -29.54 -24.00
N ASP A 254 -35.29 -28.33 -24.37
CA ASP A 254 -36.62 -28.00 -24.85
C ASP A 254 -36.49 -27.53 -26.29
N SER A 255 -36.89 -28.42 -27.18
CA SER A 255 -37.00 -28.20 -28.61
C SER A 255 -38.19 -27.29 -28.89
N GLY A 256 -37.97 -26.01 -29.08
CA GLY A 256 -38.98 -25.04 -29.45
C GLY A 256 -38.38 -23.91 -30.31
N LYS A 257 -38.65 -24.00 -31.60
CA LYS A 257 -38.34 -22.97 -32.62
C LYS A 257 -38.87 -21.59 -32.21
N ASP A 258 -38.03 -20.56 -32.21
CA ASP A 258 -38.42 -19.36 -32.96
C ASP A 258 -37.25 -18.44 -33.26
N LYS A 259 -37.36 -17.75 -34.37
CA LYS A 259 -36.34 -16.97 -35.11
C LYS A 259 -36.34 -15.53 -34.60
N ASN A 260 -35.16 -14.92 -34.76
CA ASN A 260 -34.88 -13.49 -34.90
C ASN A 260 -34.96 -12.58 -33.67
N ALA A 261 -33.79 -12.28 -33.13
CA ALA A 261 -33.46 -10.91 -32.71
C ALA A 261 -31.92 -10.75 -32.70
N SER A 262 -31.41 -10.01 -33.67
CA SER A 262 -30.03 -9.57 -33.78
C SER A 262 -29.71 -8.56 -32.62
N PHE A 263 -28.89 -8.94 -31.70
CA PHE A 263 -28.36 -8.01 -30.66
C PHE A 263 -26.92 -7.63 -31.06
N GLN A 264 -26.77 -6.41 -31.53
CA GLN A 264 -25.45 -5.81 -31.80
C GLN A 264 -24.68 -5.63 -30.48
N ARG A 265 -23.59 -6.34 -30.32
CA ARG A 265 -22.60 -6.08 -29.27
C ARG A 265 -21.79 -4.85 -29.63
N SER A 266 -21.98 -3.76 -28.92
CA SER A 266 -21.10 -2.60 -28.95
C SER A 266 -19.74 -2.96 -28.32
N ALA A 267 -18.71 -2.99 -29.15
CA ALA A 267 -17.33 -3.20 -28.73
C ALA A 267 -16.81 -1.97 -27.96
N LYS A 268 -16.27 -2.19 -26.78
CA LYS A 268 -15.51 -1.17 -26.02
C LYS A 268 -14.22 -0.82 -26.79
N PRO A 269 -13.84 0.45 -26.92
CA PRO A 269 -12.61 0.82 -27.62
C PRO A 269 -11.36 0.45 -26.81
N SER A 270 -10.44 -0.26 -27.46
CA SER A 270 -9.17 -0.64 -26.86
C SER A 270 -8.23 0.57 -26.70
N PHE A 271 -7.63 0.69 -25.55
CA PHE A 271 -6.73 1.80 -25.12
C PHE A 271 -5.41 1.91 -25.91
N SER A 272 -5.17 1.02 -26.88
CA SER A 272 -3.86 0.91 -27.56
C SER A 272 -3.63 1.88 -28.72
N LYS A 273 -4.67 2.54 -29.27
CA LYS A 273 -4.50 3.40 -30.47
C LYS A 273 -4.15 4.86 -30.21
N GLN A 274 -4.29 5.35 -28.98
CA GLN A 274 -3.94 6.77 -28.68
C GLN A 274 -2.45 7.01 -28.42
N LYS A 275 -1.68 6.02 -27.94
CA LYS A 275 -0.24 6.19 -27.71
C LYS A 275 0.61 6.24 -28.99
N GLN A 276 0.18 5.63 -30.08
CA GLN A 276 0.94 5.64 -31.33
C GLN A 276 0.86 6.95 -32.11
N LYS A 277 -0.24 7.72 -31.98
CA LYS A 277 -0.35 9.04 -32.65
C LYS A 277 0.48 10.14 -31.98
N GLN A 278 0.68 10.09 -30.66
CA GLN A 278 1.48 11.10 -29.96
C GLN A 278 3.00 10.92 -30.14
N ASN A 279 3.47 9.68 -30.36
CA ASN A 279 4.91 9.46 -30.61
C ASN A 279 5.32 9.82 -32.04
N ARG A 280 4.48 9.64 -33.05
CA ARG A 280 4.79 10.08 -34.42
C ARG A 280 4.95 11.59 -34.56
N ASN A 281 4.17 12.38 -33.80
CA ASN A 281 4.28 13.85 -33.84
C ASN A 281 5.47 14.42 -33.06
N LYS A 282 6.09 13.62 -32.15
CA LYS A 282 7.32 14.03 -31.44
C LYS A 282 8.59 13.75 -32.25
N GLU A 283 8.62 12.67 -33.00
CA GLU A 283 9.79 12.34 -33.87
C GLU A 283 9.94 13.27 -35.07
N THR A 284 8.84 13.69 -35.68
CA THR A 284 8.86 14.68 -36.79
C THR A 284 9.36 16.04 -36.30
N LYS A 285 8.91 16.53 -35.13
CA LYS A 285 9.39 17.80 -34.57
C LYS A 285 10.86 17.76 -34.14
N PHE A 286 11.41 16.58 -33.85
CA PHE A 286 12.82 16.44 -33.43
C PHE A 286 13.75 16.39 -34.65
N LYS A 287 13.30 15.86 -35.80
CA LYS A 287 14.07 15.87 -37.05
C LYS A 287 14.15 17.28 -37.64
N ASP A 288 13.06 18.03 -37.67
CA ASP A 288 13.03 19.41 -38.19
C ASP A 288 13.92 20.39 -37.39
N ARG A 289 14.07 20.15 -36.07
CA ARG A 289 14.98 20.95 -35.23
C ARG A 289 16.45 20.64 -35.48
N LYS A 290 16.82 19.42 -35.86
CA LYS A 290 18.22 19.05 -36.20
C LYS A 290 18.64 19.57 -37.55
N GLU A 291 17.73 19.60 -38.52
CA GLU A 291 18.05 20.17 -39.86
C GLU A 291 18.21 21.69 -39.85
N LYS A 292 17.41 22.43 -39.06
CA LYS A 292 17.57 23.88 -38.91
C LYS A 292 18.86 24.30 -38.19
N LYS A 293 19.47 23.42 -37.35
CA LYS A 293 20.77 23.69 -36.69
C LYS A 293 21.99 23.36 -37.57
N ARG A 294 21.83 22.65 -38.68
CA ARG A 294 22.92 22.35 -39.65
C ARG A 294 23.02 23.37 -40.77
N ARG A 295 22.08 24.31 -40.89
CA ARG A 295 22.07 25.38 -41.93
C ARG A 295 22.34 26.77 -41.35
N ARG A 296 22.83 26.86 -40.12
CA ARG A 296 23.46 28.03 -39.54
C ARG A 296 24.89 27.64 -39.10
#